data_e2ca684100c33eed452809cfd1f06f6e
#
_entry.id   e2ca684100c33eed452809cfd1f06f6e
#
_cell.length_a   1.000
_cell.length_b   1.000
_cell.length_c   1.000
_cell.angle_alpha   90.00
_cell.angle_beta   90.00
_cell.angle_gamma   90.00
#
_symmetry.space_group_name_H-M   'P 1'
#
loop_
_entity.id
_entity.type
_entity.pdbx_description
1 polymer ?
#
loop_
_entity_poly.entity_id
_entity_poly.type
_entity_poly.pdbx_seq_one_letter_code
_entity_poly.pdbx_strand_id
1 'polypeptide(L)'
;TPIGTLTTRTINDIEAINDIFSDGLIPIIADLLSIVSVLLFMFVVDWRLTLICLTPFPFLILATWLFKESVNKSFIRVRNAVAALNAFVQEHITGMPIVQAFAAEDREAAKFNKINRDHRNANINAIFAYSIFFPLVEIILAVSTGLLVWWGASPVLKLPPHEAAELSGKIVSFFLY
;
A
#
# COMPACT_ATOMS: atom_id res chain seq x y z
N THR A 1 23.62 30.86 13.69
CA THR A 1 23.02 29.54 14.03
C THR A 1 24.08 28.75 14.79
N PRO A 2 23.73 28.09 15.92
CA PRO A 2 24.69 27.29 16.68
C PRO A 2 25.28 26.19 15.81
N ILE A 3 26.60 25.98 15.91
CA ILE A 3 27.31 24.96 15.12
C ILE A 3 26.69 23.58 15.25
N GLY A 4 26.21 23.20 16.45
CA GLY A 4 25.52 21.94 16.70
C GLY A 4 24.24 21.74 15.86
N THR A 5 23.47 22.80 15.61
CA THR A 5 22.26 22.72 14.79
C THR A 5 22.57 22.50 13.30
N LEU A 6 23.68 23.09 12.82
CA LEU A 6 24.15 22.89 11.45
C LEU A 6 24.67 21.46 11.27
N THR A 7 25.45 20.94 12.20
CA THR A 7 25.98 19.59 12.18
C THR A 7 24.85 18.54 12.20
N THR A 8 23.88 18.70 13.10
CA THR A 8 22.72 17.78 13.19
C THR A 8 21.89 17.81 11.91
N ARG A 9 21.63 18.98 11.33
CA ARG A 9 20.91 19.08 10.03
C ARG A 9 21.68 18.39 8.92
N THR A 10 22.98 18.65 8.79
CA THR A 10 23.79 18.05 7.73
C THR A 10 23.83 16.53 7.85
N ILE A 11 23.98 15.99 9.05
CA ILE A 11 23.97 14.54 9.28
C ILE A 11 22.60 13.95 8.93
N ASN A 12 21.52 14.53 9.43
CA ASN A 12 20.15 14.04 9.15
C ASN A 12 19.80 14.16 7.66
N ASP A 13 20.25 15.21 6.97
CA ASP A 13 19.99 15.38 5.55
C ASP A 13 20.77 14.36 4.72
N ILE A 14 22.01 14.01 5.10
CA ILE A 14 22.79 12.93 4.46
C ILE A 14 22.15 11.57 4.71
N GLU A 15 21.71 11.31 5.95
CA GLU A 15 21.01 10.06 6.31
C GLU A 15 19.69 9.93 5.52
N ALA A 16 18.88 10.99 5.44
CA ALA A 16 17.66 11.01 4.65
C ALA A 16 17.92 10.78 3.14
N ILE A 17 19.00 11.32 2.59
CA ILE A 17 19.41 11.06 1.21
C ILE A 17 19.80 9.58 1.06
N ASN A 18 20.60 9.04 1.98
CA ASN A 18 20.99 7.64 1.95
C ASN A 18 19.78 6.70 2.02
N ASP A 19 18.81 6.99 2.88
CA ASP A 19 17.56 6.21 3.00
C ASP A 19 16.75 6.26 1.70
N ILE A 20 16.62 7.42 1.07
CA ILE A 20 15.93 7.56 -0.22
C ILE A 20 16.59 6.70 -1.31
N PHE A 21 17.93 6.66 -1.35
CA PHE A 21 18.63 5.85 -2.33
C PHE A 21 18.60 4.37 -1.99
N SER A 22 18.90 3.98 -0.74
CA SER A 22 19.03 2.59 -0.33
C SER A 22 17.69 1.89 -0.21
N ASP A 23 16.73 2.53 0.44
CA ASP A 23 15.42 1.91 0.75
C ASP A 23 14.34 2.28 -0.28
N GLY A 24 14.59 3.30 -1.10
CA GLY A 24 13.65 3.75 -2.12
C GLY A 24 14.10 3.41 -3.54
N LEU A 25 15.13 4.08 -4.04
CA LEU A 25 15.45 4.08 -5.47
C LEU A 25 16.04 2.75 -5.94
N ILE A 26 16.94 2.14 -5.16
CA ILE A 26 17.60 0.87 -5.52
C ILE A 26 16.59 -0.29 -5.60
N PRO A 27 15.73 -0.51 -4.60
CA PRO A 27 14.68 -1.53 -4.70
C PRO A 27 13.72 -1.30 -5.87
N ILE A 28 13.30 -0.07 -6.14
CA ILE A 28 12.42 0.25 -7.27
C ILE A 28 13.06 -0.14 -8.60
N ILE A 29 14.34 0.19 -8.80
CA ILE A 29 15.07 -0.19 -10.03
C ILE A 29 15.19 -1.71 -10.14
N ALA A 30 15.54 -2.39 -9.04
CA ALA A 30 15.64 -3.84 -9.00
C ALA A 30 14.31 -4.52 -9.34
N ASP A 31 13.20 -4.04 -8.76
CA ASP A 31 11.86 -4.54 -9.02
C ASP A 31 11.44 -4.31 -10.47
N LEU A 32 11.72 -3.13 -11.04
CA LEU A 32 11.43 -2.85 -12.45
C LEU A 32 12.21 -3.76 -13.40
N LEU A 33 13.52 -3.97 -13.13
CA LEU A 33 14.33 -4.89 -13.90
C LEU A 33 13.83 -6.33 -13.79
N SER A 34 13.44 -6.76 -12.59
CA SER A 34 12.86 -8.07 -12.34
C SER A 34 11.56 -8.27 -13.13
N ILE A 35 10.63 -7.30 -13.04
CA ILE A 35 9.35 -7.35 -13.79
C ILE A 35 9.61 -7.45 -15.30
N VAL A 36 10.50 -6.62 -15.84
CA VAL A 36 10.84 -6.66 -17.28
C VAL A 36 11.44 -8.01 -17.67
N SER A 37 12.37 -8.52 -16.87
CA SER A 37 13.03 -9.83 -17.14
C SER A 37 12.04 -10.97 -17.11
N VAL A 38 11.15 -11.01 -16.12
CA VAL A 38 10.10 -12.03 -15.99
C VAL A 38 9.12 -11.93 -17.16
N LEU A 39 8.66 -10.74 -17.52
CA LEU A 39 7.76 -10.56 -18.66
C LEU A 39 8.40 -11.01 -19.98
N LEU A 40 9.66 -10.66 -20.23
CA LEU A 40 10.37 -11.12 -21.42
C LEU A 40 10.47 -12.65 -21.46
N PHE A 41 10.82 -13.27 -20.35
CA PHE A 41 10.87 -14.73 -20.25
C PHE A 41 9.50 -15.37 -20.53
N MET A 42 8.44 -14.87 -19.91
CA MET A 42 7.07 -15.35 -20.09
C MET A 42 6.62 -15.24 -21.57
N PHE A 43 6.93 -14.12 -22.24
CA PHE A 43 6.60 -13.94 -23.66
C PHE A 43 7.35 -14.88 -24.58
N VAL A 44 8.60 -15.23 -24.24
CA VAL A 44 9.41 -16.21 -25.01
C VAL A 44 8.88 -17.63 -24.82
N VAL A 45 8.44 -17.99 -23.61
CA VAL A 45 7.91 -19.33 -23.31
C VAL A 45 6.57 -19.56 -24.00
N ASP A 46 5.59 -18.68 -23.75
CA ASP A 46 4.28 -18.72 -24.42
C ASP A 46 3.57 -17.36 -24.32
N TRP A 47 3.48 -16.66 -25.45
CA TRP A 47 2.86 -15.35 -25.50
C TRP A 47 1.34 -15.37 -25.21
N ARG A 48 0.64 -16.50 -25.50
CA ARG A 48 -0.81 -16.64 -25.25
C ARG A 48 -1.10 -16.79 -23.77
N LEU A 49 -0.35 -17.64 -23.08
CA LEU A 49 -0.46 -17.79 -21.62
C LEU A 49 -0.10 -16.49 -20.92
N THR A 50 0.92 -15.77 -21.39
CA THR A 50 1.32 -14.46 -20.86
C THR A 50 0.18 -13.45 -20.94
N LEU A 51 -0.50 -13.34 -22.09
CA LEU A 51 -1.64 -12.42 -22.23
C LEU A 51 -2.81 -12.77 -21.31
N ILE A 52 -3.05 -14.08 -21.08
CA ILE A 52 -4.09 -14.52 -20.15
C ILE A 52 -3.73 -14.11 -18.72
N CYS A 53 -2.49 -14.33 -18.30
CA CYS A 53 -1.99 -13.92 -16.98
C CYS A 53 -2.05 -12.39 -16.79
N LEU A 54 -1.85 -11.62 -17.86
CA LEU A 54 -1.91 -10.15 -17.82
C LEU A 54 -3.34 -9.59 -17.90
N THR A 55 -4.35 -10.41 -18.22
CA THR A 55 -5.74 -9.93 -18.32
C THR A 55 -6.27 -9.25 -17.05
N PRO A 56 -5.97 -9.73 -15.81
CA PRO A 56 -6.37 -9.05 -14.59
C PRO A 56 -5.54 -7.81 -14.24
N PHE A 57 -4.40 -7.58 -14.92
CA PHE A 57 -3.48 -6.49 -14.61
C PHE A 57 -4.11 -5.08 -14.74
N PRO A 58 -4.92 -4.76 -15.75
CA PRO A 58 -5.61 -3.48 -15.82
C PRO A 58 -6.53 -3.21 -14.61
N PHE A 59 -7.18 -4.27 -14.09
CA PHE A 59 -8.00 -4.16 -12.90
C PHE A 59 -7.16 -3.89 -11.64
N LEU A 60 -5.96 -4.48 -11.56
CA LEU A 60 -5.01 -4.22 -10.50
C LEU A 60 -4.54 -2.76 -10.51
N ILE A 61 -4.21 -2.21 -11.69
CA ILE A 61 -3.81 -0.81 -11.85
C ILE A 61 -4.94 0.11 -11.40
N LEU A 62 -6.17 -0.15 -11.84
CA LEU A 62 -7.35 0.64 -11.45
C LEU A 62 -7.58 0.57 -9.93
N ALA A 63 -7.52 -0.62 -9.34
CA ALA A 63 -7.65 -0.82 -7.89
C ALA A 63 -6.59 -0.03 -7.12
N THR A 64 -5.33 -0.08 -7.57
CA THR A 64 -4.21 0.64 -6.96
C THR A 64 -4.39 2.16 -7.08
N TRP A 65 -4.87 2.65 -8.21
CA TRP A 65 -5.15 4.08 -8.39
C TRP A 65 -6.25 4.58 -7.45
N LEU A 66 -7.36 3.85 -7.35
CA LEU A 66 -8.46 4.17 -6.42
C LEU A 66 -7.99 4.10 -4.96
N PHE A 67 -7.18 3.10 -4.62
CA PHE A 67 -6.61 2.95 -3.29
C PHE A 67 -5.69 4.12 -2.93
N LYS A 68 -4.76 4.49 -3.81
CA LYS A 68 -3.86 5.63 -3.61
C LYS A 68 -4.64 6.91 -3.28
N GLU A 69 -5.69 7.19 -4.03
CA GLU A 69 -6.51 8.39 -3.82
C GLU A 69 -7.25 8.35 -2.47
N SER A 70 -7.81 7.19 -2.11
CA SER A 70 -8.48 6.98 -0.83
C SER A 70 -7.53 7.13 0.36
N VAL A 71 -6.35 6.51 0.27
CA VAL A 71 -5.32 6.56 1.31
C VAL A 71 -4.80 7.98 1.49
N ASN A 72 -4.48 8.68 0.41
CA ASN A 72 -3.97 10.06 0.49
C ASN A 72 -4.97 10.99 1.21
N LYS A 73 -6.26 10.91 0.86
CA LYS A 73 -7.31 11.67 1.54
C LYS A 73 -7.43 11.30 3.03
N SER A 74 -7.29 10.02 3.34
CA SER A 74 -7.37 9.53 4.72
C SER A 74 -6.17 9.98 5.56
N PHE A 75 -4.95 9.95 5.00
CA PHE A 75 -3.76 10.45 5.69
C PHE A 75 -3.84 11.93 6.02
N ILE A 76 -4.34 12.76 5.10
CA ILE A 76 -4.54 14.20 5.37
C ILE A 76 -5.53 14.39 6.51
N ARG A 77 -6.64 13.64 6.55
CA ARG A 77 -7.63 13.70 7.64
C ARG A 77 -7.04 13.27 8.98
N VAL A 78 -6.30 12.16 9.01
CA VAL A 78 -5.61 11.69 10.23
C VAL A 78 -4.64 12.74 10.73
N ARG A 79 -3.81 13.29 9.84
CA ARG A 79 -2.83 14.34 10.20
C ARG A 79 -3.48 15.56 10.81
N ASN A 80 -4.58 16.03 10.22
CA ASN A 80 -5.33 17.18 10.73
C ASN A 80 -5.99 16.86 12.08
N ALA A 81 -6.53 15.66 12.26
CA ALA A 81 -7.14 15.24 13.50
C ALA A 81 -6.12 15.09 14.64
N VAL A 82 -4.91 14.55 14.33
CA VAL A 82 -3.79 14.48 15.29
C VAL A 82 -3.33 15.90 15.67
N ALA A 83 -3.20 16.81 14.71
CA ALA A 83 -2.83 18.19 14.98
C ALA A 83 -3.84 18.90 15.90
N ALA A 84 -5.15 18.72 15.65
CA ALA A 84 -6.21 19.27 16.49
C ALA A 84 -6.20 18.68 17.92
N LEU A 85 -5.95 17.37 18.04
CA LEU A 85 -5.84 16.71 19.34
C LEU A 85 -4.64 17.23 20.14
N ASN A 86 -3.47 17.32 19.48
CA ASN A 86 -2.25 17.79 20.13
C ASN A 86 -2.38 19.27 20.55
N ALA A 87 -2.97 20.13 19.70
CA ALA A 87 -3.22 21.52 20.03
C ALA A 87 -4.14 21.64 21.27
N PHE A 88 -5.23 20.87 21.30
CA PHE A 88 -6.14 20.86 22.44
C PHE A 88 -5.45 20.42 23.73
N VAL A 89 -4.67 19.31 23.68
CA VAL A 89 -3.94 18.81 24.85
C VAL A 89 -2.91 19.83 25.33
N GLN A 90 -2.14 20.43 24.43
CA GLN A 90 -1.14 21.43 24.78
C GLN A 90 -1.76 22.68 25.43
N GLU A 91 -2.87 23.17 24.89
CA GLU A 91 -3.63 24.29 25.44
C GLU A 91 -4.12 23.99 26.85
N HIS A 92 -4.64 22.77 27.09
CA HIS A 92 -5.21 22.40 28.38
C HIS A 92 -4.17 22.03 29.43
N ILE A 93 -2.96 21.58 29.05
CA ILE A 93 -1.85 21.38 30.00
C ILE A 93 -1.49 22.73 30.67
N THR A 94 -1.42 23.81 29.89
CA THR A 94 -1.07 25.14 30.39
C THR A 94 -2.26 25.88 30.94
N GLY A 95 -3.47 25.68 30.40
CA GLY A 95 -4.71 26.38 30.71
C GLY A 95 -5.59 25.73 31.77
N MET A 96 -5.23 24.58 32.31
CA MET A 96 -6.07 23.83 33.26
C MET A 96 -6.49 24.67 34.51
N PRO A 97 -5.61 25.52 35.13
CA PRO A 97 -6.02 26.36 36.22
C PRO A 97 -7.15 27.34 35.85
N ILE A 98 -7.18 27.79 34.60
CA ILE A 98 -8.23 28.69 34.09
C ILE A 98 -9.55 27.93 33.95
N VAL A 99 -9.49 26.71 33.36
CA VAL A 99 -10.67 25.85 33.22
C VAL A 99 -11.31 25.56 34.57
N GLN A 100 -10.50 25.26 35.59
CA GLN A 100 -10.97 25.02 36.96
C GLN A 100 -11.52 26.29 37.64
N ALA A 101 -10.84 27.42 37.46
CA ALA A 101 -11.31 28.69 38.04
C ALA A 101 -12.72 29.12 37.55
N PHE A 102 -13.08 28.72 36.33
CA PHE A 102 -14.37 28.98 35.71
C PHE A 102 -15.35 27.80 35.77
N ALA A 103 -15.00 26.69 36.47
CA ALA A 103 -15.79 25.48 36.57
C ALA A 103 -16.28 24.99 35.17
N ALA A 104 -15.36 25.00 34.16
CA ALA A 104 -15.66 24.71 32.76
C ALA A 104 -15.27 23.31 32.33
N GLU A 105 -14.98 22.40 33.28
CA GLU A 105 -14.45 21.06 33.02
C GLU A 105 -15.37 20.23 32.09
N ASP A 106 -16.68 20.24 32.38
CA ASP A 106 -17.64 19.46 31.57
C ASP A 106 -17.73 19.97 30.13
N ARG A 107 -17.64 21.28 29.93
CA ARG A 107 -17.63 21.88 28.60
C ARG A 107 -16.39 21.52 27.83
N GLU A 108 -15.23 21.58 28.44
CA GLU A 108 -13.95 21.24 27.81
C GLU A 108 -13.81 19.73 27.61
N ALA A 109 -14.33 18.90 28.51
CA ALA A 109 -14.43 17.46 28.33
C ALA A 109 -15.33 17.09 27.12
N ALA A 110 -16.45 17.81 26.93
CA ALA A 110 -17.28 17.59 25.74
C ALA A 110 -16.56 17.94 24.42
N LYS A 111 -15.77 19.03 24.41
CA LYS A 111 -14.93 19.40 23.27
C LYS A 111 -13.86 18.33 22.98
N PHE A 112 -13.17 17.89 24.03
CA PHE A 112 -12.18 16.82 23.92
C PHE A 112 -12.79 15.55 23.31
N ASN A 113 -13.94 15.12 23.80
CA ASN A 113 -14.63 13.95 23.31
C ASN A 113 -14.99 14.07 21.82
N LYS A 114 -15.35 15.27 21.35
CA LYS A 114 -15.61 15.53 19.94
C LYS A 114 -14.32 15.38 19.11
N ILE A 115 -13.24 16.05 19.51
CA ILE A 115 -11.94 15.99 18.82
C ILE A 115 -11.41 14.56 18.79
N ASN A 116 -11.49 13.84 19.90
CA ASN A 116 -11.06 12.44 20.00
C ASN A 116 -11.90 11.51 19.11
N ARG A 117 -13.22 11.77 19.00
CA ARG A 117 -14.10 11.05 18.08
C ARG A 117 -13.71 11.29 16.63
N ASP A 118 -13.40 12.53 16.26
CA ASP A 118 -12.96 12.87 14.90
C ASP A 118 -11.63 12.22 14.56
N HIS A 119 -10.68 12.20 15.51
CA HIS A 119 -9.42 11.48 15.40
C HIS A 119 -9.63 9.98 15.22
N ARG A 120 -10.46 9.37 16.06
CA ARG A 120 -10.81 7.94 15.93
C ARG A 120 -11.43 7.63 14.58
N ASN A 121 -12.40 8.42 14.12
CA ASN A 121 -13.07 8.19 12.84
C ASN A 121 -12.13 8.36 11.64
N ALA A 122 -11.20 9.32 11.71
CA ALA A 122 -10.17 9.49 10.69
C ALA A 122 -9.28 8.25 10.58
N ASN A 123 -8.84 7.68 11.72
CA ASN A 123 -8.04 6.45 11.74
C ASN A 123 -8.82 5.22 11.25
N ILE A 124 -10.09 5.06 11.67
CA ILE A 124 -10.94 3.97 11.19
C ILE A 124 -11.08 4.03 9.67
N ASN A 125 -11.31 5.20 9.09
CA ASN A 125 -11.41 5.36 7.64
C ASN A 125 -10.10 5.03 6.91
N ALA A 126 -8.94 5.35 7.50
CA ALA A 126 -7.65 4.98 6.94
C ALA A 126 -7.45 3.46 6.97
N ILE A 127 -7.72 2.81 8.11
CA ILE A 127 -7.63 1.35 8.25
C ILE A 127 -8.60 0.65 7.29
N PHE A 128 -9.82 1.16 7.13
CA PHE A 128 -10.82 0.59 6.24
C PHE A 128 -10.36 0.59 4.77
N ALA A 129 -9.64 1.62 4.33
CA ALA A 129 -9.08 1.65 2.98
C ALA A 129 -8.11 0.47 2.74
N TYR A 130 -7.21 0.21 3.71
CA TYR A 130 -6.29 -0.94 3.64
C TYR A 130 -7.03 -2.29 3.72
N SER A 131 -8.04 -2.38 4.60
CA SER A 131 -8.81 -3.61 4.81
C SER A 131 -9.58 -4.06 3.58
N ILE A 132 -9.92 -3.15 2.67
CA ILE A 132 -10.56 -3.49 1.38
C ILE A 132 -9.50 -3.79 0.31
N PHE A 133 -8.43 -3.02 0.26
CA PHE A 133 -7.45 -3.11 -0.81
C PHE A 133 -6.74 -4.47 -0.85
N PHE A 134 -6.24 -4.94 0.29
CA PHE A 134 -5.47 -6.20 0.32
C PHE A 134 -6.31 -7.42 -0.13
N PRO A 135 -7.51 -7.66 0.39
CA PRO A 135 -8.37 -8.74 -0.11
C PRO A 135 -8.73 -8.59 -1.60
N LEU A 136 -8.92 -7.36 -2.08
CA LEU A 136 -9.20 -7.11 -3.50
C LEU A 136 -8.01 -7.54 -4.38
N VAL A 137 -6.79 -7.21 -3.99
CA VAL A 137 -5.56 -7.65 -4.69
C VAL A 137 -5.46 -9.18 -4.69
N GLU A 138 -5.71 -9.83 -3.54
CA GLU A 138 -5.69 -11.29 -3.44
C GLU A 138 -6.74 -11.95 -4.36
N ILE A 139 -7.93 -11.40 -4.45
CA ILE A 139 -8.97 -11.89 -5.38
C ILE A 139 -8.50 -11.75 -6.82
N ILE A 140 -7.90 -10.61 -7.20
CA ILE A 140 -7.37 -10.40 -8.56
C ILE A 140 -6.27 -11.42 -8.88
N LEU A 141 -5.35 -11.68 -7.94
CA LEU A 141 -4.30 -12.68 -8.10
C LEU A 141 -4.87 -14.10 -8.18
N ALA A 142 -5.86 -14.44 -7.35
CA ALA A 142 -6.53 -15.73 -7.40
C ALA A 142 -7.27 -15.95 -8.73
N VAL A 143 -7.90 -14.90 -9.28
CA VAL A 143 -8.52 -14.94 -10.61
C VAL A 143 -7.46 -15.15 -11.70
N SER A 144 -6.32 -14.46 -11.62
CA SER A 144 -5.21 -14.63 -12.57
C SER A 144 -4.72 -16.08 -12.59
N THR A 145 -4.46 -16.62 -11.40
CA THR A 145 -4.03 -18.02 -11.21
C THR A 145 -5.09 -19.00 -11.72
N GLY A 146 -6.36 -18.76 -11.38
CA GLY A 146 -7.48 -19.58 -11.84
C GLY A 146 -7.65 -19.58 -13.36
N LEU A 147 -7.47 -18.43 -14.01
CA LEU A 147 -7.49 -18.32 -15.48
C LEU A 147 -6.33 -19.07 -16.12
N LEU A 148 -5.12 -18.99 -15.57
CA LEU A 148 -3.95 -19.72 -16.04
C LEU A 148 -4.19 -21.23 -16.00
N VAL A 149 -4.67 -21.73 -14.85
CA VAL A 149 -4.97 -23.17 -14.67
C VAL A 149 -6.09 -23.60 -15.61
N TRP A 150 -7.19 -22.87 -15.65
CA TRP A 150 -8.36 -23.24 -16.46
C TRP A 150 -8.02 -23.26 -17.96
N TRP A 151 -7.37 -22.20 -18.44
CA TRP A 151 -7.00 -22.13 -19.86
C TRP A 151 -5.86 -23.08 -20.21
N GLY A 152 -4.85 -23.21 -19.36
CA GLY A 152 -3.72 -24.10 -19.57
C GLY A 152 -4.09 -25.57 -19.49
N ALA A 153 -4.93 -25.96 -18.52
CA ALA A 153 -5.37 -27.36 -18.35
C ALA A 153 -6.38 -27.82 -19.42
N SER A 154 -7.19 -26.92 -19.95
CA SER A 154 -8.23 -27.25 -20.93
C SER A 154 -7.69 -27.94 -22.20
N PRO A 155 -6.58 -27.49 -22.84
CA PRO A 155 -5.96 -28.19 -23.95
C PRO A 155 -5.24 -29.48 -23.53
N VAL A 156 -4.60 -29.52 -22.36
CA VAL A 156 -3.82 -30.66 -21.86
C VAL A 156 -4.68 -31.94 -21.84
N LEU A 157 -5.94 -31.83 -21.49
CA LEU A 157 -6.88 -32.96 -21.44
C LEU A 157 -7.21 -33.56 -22.82
N LYS A 158 -6.91 -32.85 -23.90
CA LYS A 158 -7.24 -33.25 -25.29
C LYS A 158 -6.02 -33.58 -26.12
N LEU A 159 -4.81 -33.34 -25.62
CA LEU A 159 -3.54 -33.55 -26.34
C LEU A 159 -2.95 -34.95 -26.09
N PRO A 160 -2.14 -35.45 -27.02
CA PRO A 160 -1.37 -36.68 -26.81
C PRO A 160 -0.39 -36.50 -25.64
N PRO A 161 0.01 -37.61 -24.95
CA PRO A 161 0.76 -37.53 -23.69
C PRO A 161 2.07 -36.72 -23.74
N HIS A 162 2.79 -36.72 -24.88
CA HIS A 162 4.04 -35.99 -25.00
C HIS A 162 3.84 -34.47 -25.12
N GLU A 163 2.83 -34.02 -25.88
CA GLU A 163 2.48 -32.60 -25.99
C GLU A 163 1.83 -32.08 -24.69
N ALA A 164 1.04 -32.92 -24.03
CA ALA A 164 0.47 -32.64 -22.73
C ALA A 164 1.55 -32.41 -21.65
N ALA A 165 2.66 -33.19 -21.70
CA ALA A 165 3.78 -33.00 -20.79
C ALA A 165 4.54 -31.71 -21.06
N GLU A 166 4.74 -31.29 -22.30
CA GLU A 166 5.37 -30.01 -22.65
C GLU A 166 4.53 -28.83 -22.18
N LEU A 167 3.22 -28.85 -22.46
CA LEU A 167 2.32 -27.79 -22.06
C LEU A 167 2.19 -27.68 -20.53
N SER A 168 2.13 -28.81 -19.84
CA SER A 168 2.12 -28.81 -18.37
C SER A 168 3.42 -28.25 -17.78
N GLY A 169 4.59 -28.52 -18.40
CA GLY A 169 5.86 -27.90 -18.04
C GLY A 169 5.85 -26.37 -18.19
N LYS A 170 5.26 -25.86 -19.28
CA LYS A 170 5.06 -24.41 -19.47
C LYS A 170 4.18 -23.83 -18.37
N ILE A 171 3.04 -24.44 -18.04
CA ILE A 171 2.15 -23.98 -16.97
C ILE A 171 2.89 -23.94 -15.63
N VAL A 172 3.66 -24.99 -15.29
CA VAL A 172 4.47 -25.02 -14.07
C VAL A 172 5.49 -23.88 -14.06
N SER A 173 6.14 -23.58 -15.18
CA SER A 173 7.06 -22.44 -15.28
C SER A 173 6.37 -21.12 -15.00
N PHE A 174 5.13 -20.94 -15.45
CA PHE A 174 4.34 -19.72 -15.15
C PHE A 174 3.91 -19.60 -13.68
N PHE A 175 3.85 -20.72 -12.94
CA PHE A 175 3.62 -20.68 -11.49
C PHE A 175 4.87 -20.33 -10.68
N LEU A 176 6.06 -20.54 -11.25
CA LEU A 176 7.32 -20.29 -10.57
C LEU A 176 7.80 -18.84 -10.72
N TYR A 177 7.28 -18.12 -11.70
CA TYR A 177 7.60 -16.73 -12.00
C TYR A 177 6.40 -15.80 -11.77
#